data_8679049d5cfca24eee7478b1db584c20
#
_entry.id   8679049d5cfca24eee7478b1db584c20
#
_cell.length_a   1.000
_cell.length_b   1.000
_cell.length_c   1.000
_cell.angle_alpha   90.00
_cell.angle_beta   90.00
_cell.angle_gamma   90.00
#
_symmetry.space_group_name_H-M   'P 1'
#
loop_
_entity.id
_entity.type
_entity.pdbx_description
1 polymer ?
#
loop_
_entity_poly.entity_id
_entity_poly.type
_entity_poly.pdbx_seq_one_letter_code
_entity_poly.pdbx_strand_id
1 'polypeptide(L)'
;AAIKAVEAVDECVGKIVKLVEEKQGNLIITADHGNAEQMIDYKTGEPHTAHTTNPVPIILVTPDETLNLKENGKLADLAPTMLDLMNLKKPEEMTGESLLIRK
;
A
#
# COMPACT_ATOMS: atom_id res chain seq x y z
N ALA A 1 -17.59 11.75 -10.46
CA ALA A 1 -17.77 10.73 -9.40
C ALA A 1 -16.43 10.17 -8.93
N ALA A 2 -15.55 9.76 -9.86
CA ALA A 2 -14.24 9.21 -9.49
C ALA A 2 -13.35 10.24 -8.79
N ILE A 3 -13.36 11.48 -9.23
CA ILE A 3 -12.58 12.56 -8.61
C ILE A 3 -13.01 12.75 -7.15
N LYS A 4 -14.32 12.80 -6.91
CA LYS A 4 -14.84 12.96 -5.54
C LYS A 4 -14.47 11.78 -4.65
N ALA A 5 -14.52 10.56 -5.20
CA ALA A 5 -14.16 9.36 -4.46
C ALA A 5 -12.68 9.38 -4.07
N VAL A 6 -11.79 9.71 -5.00
CA VAL A 6 -10.36 9.80 -4.74
C VAL A 6 -10.04 10.91 -3.73
N GLU A 7 -10.70 12.07 -3.85
CA GLU A 7 -10.53 13.17 -2.89
C GLU A 7 -10.95 12.76 -1.48
N ALA A 8 -12.07 12.02 -1.35
CA ALA A 8 -12.55 11.55 -0.06
C ALA A 8 -11.58 10.55 0.58
N VAL A 9 -11.06 9.63 -0.23
CA VAL A 9 -10.05 8.67 0.25
C VAL A 9 -8.78 9.40 0.68
N ASP A 10 -8.31 10.34 -0.13
CA ASP A 10 -7.11 11.12 0.17
C ASP A 10 -7.25 11.86 1.51
N GLU A 11 -8.40 12.50 1.73
CA GLU A 11 -8.67 13.19 3.00
C GLU A 11 -8.65 12.23 4.18
N CYS A 12 -9.29 11.07 4.05
CA CYS A 12 -9.33 10.06 5.11
C CYS A 12 -7.93 9.50 5.40
N VAL A 13 -7.18 9.19 4.35
CA VAL A 13 -5.80 8.68 4.48
C VAL A 13 -4.93 9.74 5.15
N GLY A 14 -5.08 11.01 4.78
CA GLY A 14 -4.35 12.11 5.40
C GLY A 14 -4.58 12.18 6.91
N LYS A 15 -5.80 11.97 7.36
CA LYS A 15 -6.13 11.95 8.80
C LYS A 15 -5.45 10.79 9.51
N ILE A 16 -5.44 9.61 8.88
CA ILE A 16 -4.78 8.43 9.45
C ILE A 16 -3.27 8.64 9.52
N VAL A 17 -2.66 9.15 8.45
CA VAL A 17 -1.22 9.44 8.42
C VAL A 17 -0.84 10.38 9.55
N LYS A 18 -1.61 11.46 9.72
CA LYS A 18 -1.34 12.44 10.78
C LYS A 18 -1.39 11.80 12.16
N LEU A 19 -2.39 10.98 12.42
CA LEU A 19 -2.53 10.30 13.71
C LEU A 19 -1.36 9.34 13.95
N VAL A 20 -0.99 8.56 12.95
CA VAL A 20 0.13 7.62 13.05
C VAL A 20 1.43 8.38 13.33
N GLU A 21 1.67 9.49 12.64
CA GLU A 21 2.85 10.32 12.87
C GLU A 21 2.88 10.89 14.28
N GLU A 22 1.75 11.37 14.79
CA GLU A 22 1.63 11.87 16.16
C GLU A 22 1.97 10.81 17.21
N LYS A 23 1.63 9.55 16.93
CA LYS A 23 1.90 8.41 17.81
C LYS A 23 3.27 7.79 17.56
N GLN A 24 4.04 8.30 16.60
CA GLN A 24 5.32 7.75 16.19
C GLN A 24 5.21 6.28 15.77
N GLY A 25 4.08 5.93 15.14
CA GLY A 25 3.80 4.59 14.66
C GLY A 25 4.27 4.37 13.23
N ASN A 26 4.03 3.16 12.74
CA ASN A 26 4.30 2.78 11.36
C ASN A 26 2.99 2.53 10.63
N LEU A 27 2.94 2.90 9.36
CA LEU A 27 1.75 2.71 8.53
C LEU A 27 2.18 2.22 7.14
N ILE A 28 1.47 1.23 6.63
CA ILE A 28 1.63 0.79 5.24
C ILE A 28 0.33 1.14 4.51
N ILE A 29 0.45 1.83 3.38
CA ILE A 29 -0.67 2.19 2.53
C ILE A 29 -0.51 1.44 1.21
N THR A 30 -1.50 0.66 0.84
CA THR A 30 -1.48 -0.11 -0.41
C THR A 30 -2.90 -0.40 -0.86
N ALA A 31 -3.04 -1.17 -1.94
CA ALA A 31 -4.32 -1.64 -2.43
C ALA A 31 -4.23 -3.12 -2.77
N ASP A 32 -5.36 -3.79 -2.86
CA ASP A 32 -5.43 -5.20 -3.24
C ASP A 32 -5.57 -5.37 -4.76
N HIS A 33 -6.02 -4.33 -5.46
CA HIS A 33 -6.14 -4.32 -6.92
C HIS A 33 -6.21 -2.88 -7.42
N GLY A 34 -6.02 -2.69 -8.72
CA GLY A 34 -6.21 -1.42 -9.36
C GLY A 34 -7.66 -1.15 -9.74
N ASN A 35 -8.00 0.10 -9.97
CA ASN A 35 -9.31 0.55 -10.42
C ASN A 35 -9.22 1.94 -11.04
N ALA A 36 -9.08 2.97 -10.21
CA ALA A 36 -9.18 4.38 -10.63
C ALA A 36 -8.01 4.84 -11.51
N GLU A 37 -6.90 4.12 -11.53
CA GLU A 37 -5.77 4.47 -12.39
C GLU A 37 -6.08 4.22 -13.87
N GLN A 38 -7.12 3.42 -14.17
CA GLN A 38 -7.59 3.20 -15.54
C GLN A 38 -9.07 3.54 -15.62
N MET A 39 -9.38 4.70 -16.18
CA MET A 39 -10.74 5.23 -16.27
C MET A 39 -11.39 4.95 -17.61
N ILE A 40 -10.61 4.57 -18.63
CA ILE A 40 -11.07 4.34 -19.99
C ILE A 40 -10.63 2.96 -20.45
N ASP A 41 -11.54 2.22 -21.10
CA ASP A 41 -11.20 0.98 -21.78
C ASP A 41 -10.47 1.33 -23.08
N TYR A 42 -9.19 0.98 -23.15
CA TYR A 42 -8.35 1.34 -24.29
C TYR A 42 -8.76 0.66 -25.60
N LYS A 43 -9.55 -0.42 -25.54
CA LYS A 43 -10.04 -1.12 -26.74
C LYS A 43 -11.30 -0.49 -27.29
N THR A 44 -12.21 -0.03 -26.42
CA THR A 44 -13.53 0.47 -26.82
C THR A 44 -13.67 1.97 -26.68
N GLY A 45 -12.81 2.64 -25.91
CA GLY A 45 -12.91 4.05 -25.60
C GLY A 45 -14.01 4.38 -24.59
N GLU A 46 -14.69 3.39 -24.05
CA GLU A 46 -15.76 3.58 -23.07
C GLU A 46 -15.20 3.69 -21.65
N PRO A 47 -15.99 4.25 -20.70
CA PRO A 47 -15.55 4.29 -19.30
C PRO A 47 -15.21 2.90 -18.76
N HIS A 48 -14.08 2.78 -18.13
CA HIS A 48 -13.63 1.54 -17.48
C HIS A 48 -14.01 1.59 -16.00
N THR A 49 -14.90 0.72 -15.58
CA THR A 49 -15.37 0.68 -14.19
C THR A 49 -14.98 -0.59 -13.43
N ALA A 50 -14.38 -1.56 -14.14
CA ALA A 50 -13.94 -2.82 -13.54
C ALA A 50 -12.63 -2.64 -12.79
N HIS A 51 -12.33 -3.61 -11.90
CA HIS A 51 -11.02 -3.68 -11.25
C HIS A 51 -9.93 -3.99 -12.28
N THR A 52 -8.71 -3.53 -12.04
CA THR A 52 -7.57 -3.79 -12.92
C THR A 52 -6.58 -4.72 -12.24
N THR A 53 -5.75 -5.39 -13.06
CA THR A 53 -4.64 -6.22 -12.57
C THR A 53 -3.32 -5.46 -12.59
N ASN A 54 -3.36 -4.14 -12.81
CA ASN A 54 -2.17 -3.31 -12.77
C ASN A 54 -1.49 -3.37 -11.41
N PRO A 55 -0.16 -3.24 -11.37
CA PRO A 55 0.54 -3.12 -10.10
C PRO A 55 -0.02 -1.96 -9.27
N VAL A 56 -0.09 -2.15 -7.97
CA VAL A 56 -0.55 -1.11 -7.04
C VAL A 56 0.63 -0.57 -6.25
N PRO A 57 0.55 0.70 -5.78
CA PRO A 57 1.62 1.26 -4.97
C PRO A 57 1.65 0.67 -3.58
N ILE A 58 2.81 0.72 -2.94
CA ILE A 58 2.95 0.49 -1.52
C ILE A 58 3.76 1.65 -0.93
N ILE A 59 3.25 2.23 0.14
CA ILE A 59 3.85 3.40 0.79
C ILE A 59 4.08 3.07 2.26
N LEU A 60 5.29 3.29 2.73
CA LEU A 60 5.63 3.15 4.14
C LEU A 60 5.74 4.53 4.79
N VAL A 61 4.95 4.73 5.84
CA VAL A 61 5.05 5.92 6.70
C VAL A 61 5.67 5.47 8.02
N THR A 62 6.84 5.99 8.34
CA THR A 62 7.58 5.59 9.53
C THR A 62 8.46 6.74 10.03
N PRO A 63 8.66 6.87 11.35
CA PRO A 63 9.64 7.83 11.89
C PRO A 63 11.08 7.37 11.70
N ASP A 64 11.31 6.11 11.33
CA ASP A 64 12.65 5.56 11.13
C ASP A 64 13.11 5.79 9.69
N GLU A 65 13.96 6.80 9.50
CA GLU A 65 14.48 7.18 8.19
C GLU A 65 15.44 6.16 7.58
N THR A 66 15.87 5.15 8.34
CA THR A 66 16.74 4.09 7.84
C THR A 66 15.99 3.00 7.09
N LEU A 67 14.65 3.00 7.16
CA LEU A 67 13.82 1.98 6.53
C LEU A 67 13.39 2.41 5.13
N ASN A 68 13.46 1.47 4.20
CA ASN A 68 12.94 1.59 2.84
C ASN A 68 12.20 0.33 2.45
N LEU A 69 11.55 0.34 1.30
CA LEU A 69 10.85 -0.82 0.74
C LEU A 69 11.53 -1.27 -0.55
N LYS A 70 11.51 -2.58 -0.78
CA LYS A 70 11.92 -3.17 -2.06
C LYS A 70 10.94 -2.71 -3.16
N GLU A 71 11.43 -2.62 -4.40
CA GLU A 71 10.63 -2.12 -5.51
C GLU A 71 9.50 -3.04 -5.92
N ASN A 72 9.69 -4.35 -5.83
CA ASN A 72 8.70 -5.34 -6.27
C ASN A 72 8.32 -6.27 -5.15
N GLY A 73 7.04 -6.59 -5.07
CA GLY A 73 6.51 -7.51 -4.10
C GLY A 73 5.11 -7.96 -4.47
N LYS A 74 4.48 -8.69 -3.59
CA LYS A 74 3.13 -9.22 -3.77
C LYS A 74 2.36 -9.11 -2.46
N LEU A 75 1.04 -9.29 -2.52
CA LEU A 75 0.19 -9.17 -1.33
C LEU A 75 0.64 -10.10 -0.19
N ALA A 76 1.13 -11.30 -0.52
CA ALA A 76 1.63 -12.23 0.48
C ALA A 76 2.82 -11.70 1.28
N ASP A 77 3.47 -10.64 0.82
CA ASP A 77 4.62 -10.03 1.49
C ASP A 77 4.22 -8.98 2.54
N LEU A 78 2.95 -8.56 2.58
CA LEU A 78 2.50 -7.52 3.50
C LEU A 78 2.59 -7.95 4.96
N ALA A 79 2.04 -9.11 5.31
CA ALA A 79 2.08 -9.60 6.68
C ALA A 79 3.52 -9.84 7.17
N PRO A 80 4.41 -10.46 6.37
CA PRO A 80 5.82 -10.54 6.74
C PRO A 80 6.47 -9.17 6.98
N THR A 81 6.12 -8.17 6.16
CA THR A 81 6.63 -6.81 6.32
C THR A 81 6.15 -6.19 7.62
N MET A 82 4.87 -6.38 7.96
CA MET A 82 4.31 -5.87 9.23
C MET A 82 4.97 -6.52 10.44
N LEU A 83 5.20 -7.83 10.40
CA LEU A 83 5.90 -8.54 11.47
C LEU A 83 7.34 -8.03 11.62
N ASP A 84 8.01 -7.78 10.51
CA ASP A 84 9.37 -7.22 10.53
C ASP A 84 9.39 -5.82 11.16
N LEU A 85 8.40 -4.97 10.83
CA LEU A 85 8.27 -3.66 11.46
C LEU A 85 8.06 -3.74 12.97
N MET A 86 7.39 -4.80 13.44
CA MET A 86 7.14 -5.03 14.86
C MET A 86 8.26 -5.81 15.56
N ASN A 87 9.32 -6.18 14.83
CA ASN A 87 10.42 -7.01 15.30
C ASN A 87 9.95 -8.38 15.78
N LEU A 88 8.95 -8.94 15.09
CA LEU A 88 8.42 -10.27 15.38
C LEU A 88 8.89 -11.26 14.31
N LYS A 89 9.09 -12.51 14.75
CA LYS A 89 9.54 -13.57 13.85
C LYS A 89 8.38 -14.03 12.95
N LYS A 90 8.67 -14.21 11.67
CA LYS A 90 7.71 -14.73 10.70
C LYS A 90 7.48 -16.23 10.95
N PRO A 91 6.21 -16.71 11.03
CA PRO A 91 5.94 -18.14 11.09
C PRO A 91 6.38 -18.88 9.83
N GLU A 92 6.74 -20.16 9.97
CA GLU A 92 7.17 -20.97 8.82
C GLU A 92 6.10 -21.16 7.75
N GLU A 93 4.83 -21.18 8.16
CA GLU A 93 3.69 -21.32 7.25
C GLU A 93 3.51 -20.11 6.35
N MET A 94 4.07 -18.97 6.71
CA MET A 94 3.97 -17.73 5.95
C MET A 94 5.03 -17.73 4.86
N THR A 95 4.62 -17.83 3.60
CA THR A 95 5.53 -18.00 2.47
C THR A 95 6.07 -16.71 1.89
N GLY A 96 5.45 -15.58 2.19
CA GLY A 96 5.93 -14.28 1.73
C GLY A 96 7.19 -13.84 2.47
N GLU A 97 7.79 -12.76 1.99
CA GLU A 97 9.00 -12.21 2.57
C GLU A 97 8.82 -10.72 2.87
N SER A 98 9.51 -10.24 3.92
CA SER A 98 9.49 -8.82 4.24
C SER A 98 10.04 -7.97 3.09
N LEU A 99 9.37 -6.87 2.81
CA LEU A 99 9.81 -5.90 1.81
C LEU A 99 10.71 -4.81 2.40
N LEU A 100 10.99 -4.86 3.70
CA LEU A 100 11.84 -3.86 4.34
C LEU A 100 13.30 -3.98 3.92
N ILE A 101 13.90 -2.82 3.65
CA ILE A 101 15.34 -2.67 3.45
C ILE A 101 15.83 -1.74 4.54
N ARG A 102 16.84 -2.18 5.29
CA ARG A 102 17.49 -1.35 6.30
C ARG A 102 18.79 -0.79 5.75
N LYS A 103 18.95 0.51 5.91
CA LYS A 103 20.18 1.19 5.48
C LYS A 103 21.29 0.98 6.48
#